data_badd240293cc55b39b39452d75e272bb
#
_entry.id   badd240293cc55b39b39452d75e272bb
#
_cell.length_a   1.000
_cell.length_b   1.000
_cell.length_c   1.000
_cell.angle_alpha   90.00
_cell.angle_beta   90.00
_cell.angle_gamma   90.00
#
_symmetry.space_group_name_H-M   'P 1'
#
loop_
_entity.id
_entity.type
_entity.pdbx_description
1 polymer ?
#
loop_
_entity_poly.entity_id
_entity_poly.type
_entity_poly.pdbx_seq_one_letter_code
_entity_poly.pdbx_strand_id
1 'polypeptide(L)'
;QITKQVIEAGMTLGSHTWSHKDLARKPYATDLDLAKQEIEMGASAVHMAAGVPIAPFFRFPSLQHPPAMLIYLGERNIATFSTDIDSFDFRMHKPEQVIKSVMTKLEKRGKGIILMHDFQRGTAEALPELLRQLKAGGYKVVHMVPRQMLTTLPQYDDMVMKQDKLSSNNTRPENNVVHTIGQYIGGAPPATSDMHE
;
A
#
# COMPACT_ATOMS: atom_id res chain seq x y z
N GLN A 1 -7.69 6.99 10.48
CA GLN A 1 -8.99 6.37 10.18
C GLN A 1 -8.87 5.31 9.08
N ILE A 2 -8.32 5.63 7.90
CA ILE A 2 -8.12 4.69 6.78
C ILE A 2 -7.25 3.50 7.18
N THR A 3 -6.13 3.73 7.87
CA THR A 3 -5.21 2.70 8.33
C THR A 3 -5.90 1.63 9.19
N LYS A 4 -6.82 2.04 10.08
CA LYS A 4 -7.63 1.12 10.88
C LYS A 4 -8.58 0.29 10.02
N GLN A 5 -9.23 0.91 9.03
CA GLN A 5 -10.09 0.20 8.08
C GLN A 5 -9.35 -0.89 7.31
N VAL A 6 -8.09 -0.64 6.90
CA VAL A 6 -7.25 -1.63 6.22
C VAL A 6 -7.03 -2.87 7.12
N ILE A 7 -6.73 -2.64 8.41
CA ILE A 7 -6.53 -3.72 9.37
C ILE A 7 -7.84 -4.44 9.68
N GLU A 8 -8.92 -3.72 9.91
CA GLU A 8 -10.25 -4.27 10.16
C GLU A 8 -10.76 -5.13 9.00
N ALA A 9 -10.35 -4.77 7.77
CA ALA A 9 -10.59 -5.60 6.59
C ALA A 9 -9.68 -6.84 6.48
N GLY A 10 -8.83 -7.08 7.47
CA GLY A 10 -7.91 -8.22 7.50
C GLY A 10 -6.70 -8.11 6.59
N MET A 11 -6.40 -6.91 6.07
CA MET A 11 -5.26 -6.71 5.17
C MET A 11 -3.96 -6.54 5.96
N THR A 12 -2.86 -7.04 5.41
CA THR A 12 -1.54 -6.87 5.99
C THR A 12 -1.01 -5.47 5.70
N LEU A 13 -0.61 -4.75 6.73
CA LEU A 13 -0.11 -3.39 6.67
C LEU A 13 1.39 -3.35 6.95
N GLY A 14 2.17 -2.83 6.02
CA GLY A 14 3.61 -2.55 6.14
C GLY A 14 3.89 -1.04 6.05
N SER A 15 5.14 -0.65 5.78
CA SER A 15 5.54 0.75 5.68
C SER A 15 6.17 1.11 4.33
N HIS A 16 6.27 2.43 4.04
CA HIS A 16 6.70 2.95 2.74
C HIS A 16 7.41 4.31 2.86
N THR A 17 8.28 4.46 3.88
CA THR A 17 8.93 5.68 4.35
C THR A 17 7.96 6.71 4.98
N TRP A 18 8.55 7.72 5.62
CA TRP A 18 7.82 8.83 6.25
C TRP A 18 7.25 9.83 5.23
N SER A 19 8.09 10.28 4.31
CA SER A 19 7.73 11.37 3.39
C SER A 19 7.73 10.98 1.91
N HIS A 20 7.76 9.66 1.61
CA HIS A 20 7.76 9.11 0.26
C HIS A 20 8.95 9.61 -0.59
N LYS A 21 10.13 9.76 0.01
CA LYS A 21 11.34 10.18 -0.70
C LYS A 21 12.07 9.01 -1.34
N ASP A 22 12.68 9.27 -2.49
CA ASP A 22 13.58 8.32 -3.15
C ASP A 22 14.92 8.27 -2.40
N LEU A 23 15.14 7.18 -1.65
CA LEU A 23 16.32 7.03 -0.81
C LEU A 23 17.60 6.75 -1.61
N ALA A 24 17.51 6.52 -2.91
CA ALA A 24 18.66 6.41 -3.80
C ALA A 24 19.19 7.77 -4.28
N ARG A 25 18.54 8.87 -3.89
CA ARG A 25 18.92 10.24 -4.27
C ARG A 25 19.42 11.02 -3.07
N LYS A 26 20.23 12.06 -3.35
CA LYS A 26 20.66 13.01 -2.31
C LYS A 26 19.45 13.73 -1.70
N PRO A 27 19.48 14.01 -0.40
CA PRO A 27 20.60 13.78 0.53
C PRO A 27 20.71 12.33 1.04
N TYR A 28 19.67 11.51 0.93
CA TYR A 28 19.54 10.17 1.54
C TYR A 28 20.61 9.18 1.06
N ALA A 29 21.01 9.25 -0.21
CA ALA A 29 22.05 8.39 -0.76
C ALA A 29 23.44 8.63 -0.15
N THR A 30 23.66 9.78 0.47
CA THR A 30 24.93 10.18 1.08
C THR A 30 24.86 10.33 2.59
N ASP A 31 23.66 10.40 3.14
CA ASP A 31 23.37 10.45 4.57
C ASP A 31 22.51 9.25 4.96
N LEU A 32 23.18 8.20 5.44
CA LEU A 32 22.51 6.94 5.76
C LEU A 32 21.61 7.07 7.00
N ASP A 33 21.93 7.97 7.92
CA ASP A 33 21.12 8.14 9.12
C ASP A 33 19.81 8.88 8.78
N LEU A 34 19.87 9.82 7.85
CA LEU A 34 18.67 10.44 7.32
C LEU A 34 17.79 9.44 6.55
N ALA A 35 18.40 8.52 5.80
CA ALA A 35 17.66 7.46 5.11
C ALA A 35 17.01 6.46 6.08
N LYS A 36 17.71 6.06 7.14
CA LYS A 36 17.14 5.23 8.24
C LYS A 36 15.99 5.95 8.94
N GLN A 37 16.13 7.24 9.18
CA GLN A 37 15.07 8.05 9.78
C GLN A 37 13.79 8.03 8.94
N GLU A 38 13.88 8.17 7.63
CA GLU A 38 12.72 8.05 6.72
C GLU A 38 12.03 6.69 6.84
N ILE A 39 12.80 5.62 6.94
CA ILE A 39 12.28 4.25 7.09
C ILE A 39 11.56 4.08 8.44
N GLU A 40 12.26 4.39 9.52
CA GLU A 40 11.76 4.11 10.88
C GLU A 40 10.62 5.06 11.28
N MET A 41 10.69 6.36 10.95
CA MET A 41 9.58 7.27 11.17
C MET A 41 8.34 6.85 10.38
N GLY A 42 8.52 6.34 9.16
CA GLY A 42 7.41 5.78 8.37
C GLY A 42 6.75 4.61 9.08
N ALA A 43 7.54 3.69 9.61
CA ALA A 43 7.04 2.54 10.37
C ALA A 43 6.32 2.97 11.66
N SER A 44 6.93 3.90 12.44
CA SER A 44 6.34 4.46 13.66
C SER A 44 5.00 5.15 13.37
N ALA A 45 4.93 5.96 12.32
CA ALA A 45 3.71 6.67 11.95
C ALA A 45 2.56 5.71 11.57
N VAL A 46 2.87 4.66 10.80
CA VAL A 46 1.85 3.67 10.45
C VAL A 46 1.41 2.88 11.67
N HIS A 47 2.33 2.49 12.54
CA HIS A 47 2.02 1.82 13.82
C HIS A 47 1.09 2.67 14.69
N MET A 48 1.39 3.95 14.88
CA MET A 48 0.56 4.87 15.68
C MET A 48 -0.82 5.08 15.03
N ALA A 49 -0.88 5.26 13.72
CA ALA A 49 -2.14 5.43 13.02
C ALA A 49 -3.02 4.16 13.05
N ALA A 50 -2.40 2.99 13.04
CA ALA A 50 -3.06 1.70 13.17
C ALA A 50 -3.56 1.45 14.60
N GLY A 51 -2.81 1.88 15.61
CA GLY A 51 -3.04 1.58 17.02
C GLY A 51 -2.70 0.13 17.40
N VAL A 52 -2.06 -0.60 16.51
CA VAL A 52 -1.59 -1.99 16.67
C VAL A 52 -0.26 -2.18 15.94
N PRO A 53 0.56 -3.17 16.33
CA PRO A 53 1.79 -3.47 15.60
C PRO A 53 1.52 -3.81 14.13
N ILE A 54 2.45 -3.41 13.26
CA ILE A 54 2.37 -3.62 11.81
C ILE A 54 3.30 -4.76 11.37
N ALA A 55 3.12 -5.25 10.15
CA ALA A 55 4.01 -6.24 9.58
C ALA A 55 5.41 -5.64 9.32
N PRO A 56 6.49 -6.41 9.50
CA PRO A 56 7.84 -6.01 9.14
C PRO A 56 8.02 -6.09 7.61
N PHE A 57 7.16 -5.40 6.88
CA PHE A 57 7.15 -5.35 5.43
C PHE A 57 7.37 -3.92 4.96
N PHE A 58 8.28 -3.78 4.02
CA PHE A 58 8.69 -2.48 3.51
C PHE A 58 8.78 -2.48 1.98
N ARG A 59 8.38 -1.38 1.37
CA ARG A 59 8.63 -1.10 -0.04
C ARG A 59 9.31 0.25 -0.18
N PHE A 60 10.37 0.29 -1.00
CA PHE A 60 11.05 1.55 -1.31
C PHE A 60 10.22 2.41 -2.27
N PRO A 61 10.09 3.73 -2.01
CA PRO A 61 9.58 4.66 -3.00
C PRO A 61 10.35 4.58 -4.31
N SER A 62 9.67 4.82 -5.42
CA SER A 62 10.23 4.74 -6.77
C SER A 62 10.87 3.39 -7.12
N LEU A 63 10.65 2.35 -6.30
CA LEU A 63 11.25 1.01 -6.45
C LEU A 63 12.78 1.01 -6.50
N GLN A 64 13.43 2.04 -5.96
CA GLN A 64 14.89 2.16 -5.89
C GLN A 64 15.39 1.56 -4.58
N HIS A 65 16.31 0.60 -4.66
CA HIS A 65 16.77 -0.21 -3.54
C HIS A 65 18.24 0.09 -3.20
N PRO A 66 18.58 1.13 -2.43
CA PRO A 66 19.96 1.41 -2.03
C PRO A 66 20.55 0.23 -1.24
N PRO A 67 21.71 -0.32 -1.63
CA PRO A 67 22.26 -1.51 -0.98
C PRO A 67 22.45 -1.37 0.53
N ALA A 68 22.89 -0.20 0.99
CA ALA A 68 23.07 0.06 2.43
C ALA A 68 21.73 -0.02 3.20
N MET A 69 20.62 0.41 2.57
CA MET A 69 19.29 0.33 3.20
C MET A 69 18.71 -1.08 3.14
N LEU A 70 19.05 -1.88 2.13
CA LEU A 70 18.70 -3.31 2.13
C LEU A 70 19.40 -4.07 3.27
N ILE A 71 20.67 -3.77 3.51
CA ILE A 71 21.41 -4.36 4.64
C ILE A 71 20.76 -3.94 5.96
N TYR A 72 20.49 -2.65 6.13
CA TYR A 72 19.83 -2.12 7.33
C TYR A 72 18.45 -2.77 7.58
N LEU A 73 17.61 -2.90 6.56
CA LEU A 73 16.31 -3.56 6.69
C LEU A 73 16.48 -5.04 7.07
N GLY A 74 17.48 -5.73 6.52
CA GLY A 74 17.84 -7.10 6.92
C GLY A 74 18.21 -7.21 8.39
N GLU A 75 19.04 -6.31 8.91
CA GLU A 75 19.42 -6.24 10.33
C GLU A 75 18.19 -5.97 11.23
N ARG A 76 17.22 -5.23 10.73
CA ARG A 76 15.95 -4.96 11.40
C ARG A 76 14.91 -6.08 11.25
N ASN A 77 15.23 -7.16 10.55
CA ASN A 77 14.26 -8.22 10.21
C ASN A 77 13.04 -7.71 9.42
N ILE A 78 13.24 -6.69 8.61
CA ILE A 78 12.19 -6.10 7.77
C ILE A 78 12.34 -6.63 6.35
N ALA A 79 11.32 -7.33 5.86
CA ALA A 79 11.31 -7.85 4.49
C ALA A 79 11.00 -6.75 3.48
N THR A 80 11.86 -6.64 2.46
CA THR A 80 11.68 -5.69 1.37
C THR A 80 10.88 -6.32 0.23
N PHE A 81 9.81 -5.67 -0.17
CA PHE A 81 8.99 -6.06 -1.31
C PHE A 81 9.19 -5.10 -2.48
N SER A 82 9.61 -5.63 -3.61
CA SER A 82 9.54 -4.94 -4.89
C SER A 82 8.29 -5.37 -5.66
N THR A 83 8.30 -5.25 -6.97
CA THR A 83 7.19 -5.66 -7.82
C THR A 83 7.68 -6.46 -9.02
N ASP A 84 6.85 -7.37 -9.49
CA ASP A 84 7.03 -8.08 -10.75
C ASP A 84 6.22 -7.45 -11.88
N ILE A 85 5.10 -6.85 -11.52
CA ILE A 85 4.11 -6.29 -12.44
C ILE A 85 3.73 -4.90 -11.94
N ASP A 86 4.34 -3.87 -12.52
CA ASP A 86 3.88 -2.50 -12.33
C ASP A 86 2.65 -2.27 -13.22
N SER A 87 1.53 -1.94 -12.61
CA SER A 87 0.29 -1.64 -13.34
C SER A 87 0.37 -0.34 -14.14
N PHE A 88 1.22 0.60 -13.71
CA PHE A 88 1.24 2.00 -14.15
C PHE A 88 -0.11 2.72 -13.98
N ASP A 89 -0.91 2.32 -13.01
CA ASP A 89 -2.23 2.87 -12.71
C ASP A 89 -2.22 4.38 -12.46
N PHE A 90 -1.13 4.92 -11.90
CA PHE A 90 -0.94 6.35 -11.70
C PHE A 90 -0.91 7.19 -13.00
N ARG A 91 -0.81 6.53 -14.16
CA ARG A 91 -0.88 7.14 -15.51
C ARG A 91 -2.23 6.87 -16.20
N MET A 92 -3.13 6.15 -15.56
CA MET A 92 -4.37 5.69 -16.16
C MET A 92 -5.57 6.29 -15.45
N HIS A 93 -6.54 6.74 -16.24
CA HIS A 93 -7.76 7.35 -15.70
C HIS A 93 -8.99 6.45 -15.82
N LYS A 94 -8.90 5.39 -16.63
CA LYS A 94 -10.02 4.48 -16.89
C LYS A 94 -9.74 3.10 -16.29
N PRO A 95 -10.71 2.49 -15.60
CA PRO A 95 -10.57 1.15 -15.00
C PRO A 95 -10.09 0.09 -16.00
N GLU A 96 -10.60 0.12 -17.21
CA GLU A 96 -10.28 -0.88 -18.26
C GLU A 96 -8.79 -0.83 -18.65
N GLN A 97 -8.17 0.33 -18.59
CA GLN A 97 -6.75 0.48 -18.87
C GLN A 97 -5.89 -0.20 -17.78
N VAL A 98 -6.28 -0.04 -16.52
CA VAL A 98 -5.61 -0.69 -15.38
C VAL A 98 -5.74 -2.21 -15.50
N ILE A 99 -6.96 -2.71 -15.72
CA ILE A 99 -7.24 -4.14 -15.88
C ILE A 99 -6.40 -4.72 -17.04
N LYS A 100 -6.47 -4.10 -18.20
CA LYS A 100 -5.69 -4.53 -19.37
C LYS A 100 -4.19 -4.55 -19.10
N SER A 101 -3.67 -3.52 -18.46
CA SER A 101 -2.24 -3.42 -18.10
C SER A 101 -1.81 -4.57 -17.20
N VAL A 102 -2.57 -4.84 -16.14
CA VAL A 102 -2.26 -5.92 -15.20
C VAL A 102 -2.39 -7.28 -15.87
N MET A 103 -3.54 -7.57 -16.49
CA MET A 103 -3.82 -8.90 -17.05
C MET A 103 -2.84 -9.26 -18.15
N THR A 104 -2.56 -8.35 -19.11
CA THR A 104 -1.59 -8.62 -20.19
C THR A 104 -0.20 -8.97 -19.66
N LYS A 105 0.26 -8.27 -18.62
CA LYS A 105 1.58 -8.54 -18.04
C LYS A 105 1.58 -9.82 -17.22
N LEU A 106 0.51 -10.08 -16.49
CA LEU A 106 0.36 -11.27 -15.67
C LEU A 106 0.25 -12.54 -16.53
N GLU A 107 -0.51 -12.51 -17.62
CA GLU A 107 -0.60 -13.61 -18.58
C GLU A 107 0.75 -13.97 -19.17
N LYS A 108 1.54 -12.94 -19.55
CA LYS A 108 2.90 -13.15 -20.07
C LYS A 108 3.85 -13.74 -19.03
N ARG A 109 3.70 -13.35 -17.74
CA ARG A 109 4.62 -13.73 -16.67
C ARG A 109 4.16 -14.99 -15.90
N GLY A 110 2.88 -15.24 -15.86
CA GLY A 110 2.25 -16.38 -15.17
C GLY A 110 1.99 -16.15 -13.68
N LYS A 111 2.80 -15.34 -13.01
CA LYS A 111 2.69 -15.02 -11.58
C LYS A 111 3.48 -13.76 -11.23
N GLY A 112 3.27 -13.21 -10.05
CA GLY A 112 4.10 -12.10 -9.54
C GLY A 112 3.39 -11.19 -8.56
N ILE A 113 4.15 -10.25 -8.02
CA ILE A 113 3.66 -9.18 -7.16
C ILE A 113 3.18 -8.03 -8.05
N ILE A 114 1.92 -7.67 -7.93
CA ILE A 114 1.28 -6.59 -8.68
C ILE A 114 1.35 -5.32 -7.84
N LEU A 115 1.90 -4.25 -8.43
CA LEU A 115 1.89 -2.91 -7.84
C LEU A 115 0.71 -2.10 -8.37
N MET A 116 -0.07 -1.57 -7.45
CA MET A 116 -1.16 -0.63 -7.70
C MET A 116 -1.20 0.41 -6.57
N HIS A 117 -1.92 1.52 -6.79
CA HIS A 117 -2.04 2.60 -5.81
C HIS A 117 -3.51 2.80 -5.44
N ASP A 118 -3.83 2.64 -4.15
CA ASP A 118 -5.19 2.66 -3.61
C ASP A 118 -5.87 4.04 -3.68
N PHE A 119 -5.08 5.12 -3.72
CA PHE A 119 -5.59 6.48 -3.86
C PHE A 119 -5.99 6.84 -5.32
N GLN A 120 -5.74 5.96 -6.29
CA GLN A 120 -6.14 6.16 -7.68
C GLN A 120 -7.59 5.68 -7.89
N ARG A 121 -8.46 6.60 -8.31
CA ARG A 121 -9.87 6.29 -8.55
C ARG A 121 -10.04 5.17 -9.59
N GLY A 122 -9.32 5.23 -10.70
CA GLY A 122 -9.36 4.20 -11.74
C GLY A 122 -8.96 2.82 -11.24
N THR A 123 -8.02 2.75 -10.27
CA THR A 123 -7.62 1.50 -9.62
C THR A 123 -8.72 0.95 -8.73
N ALA A 124 -9.33 1.79 -7.91
CA ALA A 124 -10.43 1.39 -7.04
C ALA A 124 -11.63 0.87 -7.85
N GLU A 125 -11.98 1.55 -8.93
CA GLU A 125 -13.07 1.13 -9.85
C GLU A 125 -12.70 -0.14 -10.65
N ALA A 126 -11.43 -0.37 -10.95
CA ALA A 126 -10.96 -1.55 -11.67
C ALA A 126 -10.96 -2.82 -10.80
N LEU A 127 -10.78 -2.69 -9.49
CA LEU A 127 -10.46 -3.82 -8.60
C LEU A 127 -11.50 -4.95 -8.62
N PRO A 128 -12.82 -4.71 -8.56
CA PRO A 128 -13.81 -5.80 -8.60
C PRO A 128 -13.72 -6.66 -9.86
N GLU A 129 -13.62 -6.03 -11.02
CA GLU A 129 -13.52 -6.72 -12.29
C GLU A 129 -12.15 -7.41 -12.46
N LEU A 130 -11.07 -6.77 -12.02
CA LEU A 130 -9.74 -7.38 -12.02
C LEU A 130 -9.72 -8.67 -11.18
N LEU A 131 -10.28 -8.64 -9.97
CA LEU A 131 -10.39 -9.84 -9.12
C LEU A 131 -11.23 -10.94 -9.77
N ARG A 132 -12.31 -10.58 -10.47
CA ARG A 132 -13.11 -11.53 -11.22
C ARG A 132 -12.31 -12.19 -12.34
N GLN A 133 -11.54 -11.42 -13.11
CA GLN A 133 -10.69 -11.94 -14.17
C GLN A 133 -9.56 -12.81 -13.64
N LEU A 134 -8.90 -12.41 -12.55
CA LEU A 134 -7.89 -13.23 -11.88
C LEU A 134 -8.47 -14.60 -11.49
N LYS A 135 -9.65 -14.60 -10.86
CA LYS A 135 -10.33 -15.84 -10.48
C LYS A 135 -10.71 -16.69 -11.69
N ALA A 136 -11.27 -16.10 -12.75
CA ALA A 136 -11.63 -16.80 -13.98
C ALA A 136 -10.41 -17.40 -14.70
N GLY A 137 -9.26 -16.70 -14.66
CA GLY A 137 -7.97 -17.17 -15.18
C GLY A 137 -7.26 -18.20 -14.32
N GLY A 138 -7.85 -18.63 -13.20
CA GLY A 138 -7.26 -19.63 -12.30
C GLY A 138 -6.14 -19.10 -11.40
N TYR A 139 -5.94 -17.78 -11.35
CA TYR A 139 -4.94 -17.17 -10.46
C TYR A 139 -5.40 -17.21 -9.00
N LYS A 140 -4.46 -17.49 -8.12
CA LYS A 140 -4.66 -17.45 -6.66
C LYS A 140 -4.03 -16.18 -6.11
N VAL A 141 -4.85 -15.34 -5.48
CA VAL A 141 -4.34 -14.22 -4.69
C VAL A 141 -3.83 -14.75 -3.36
N VAL A 142 -2.55 -14.51 -3.07
CA VAL A 142 -1.90 -14.98 -1.85
C VAL A 142 -1.85 -13.85 -0.84
N HIS A 143 -2.37 -14.09 0.36
CA HIS A 143 -2.26 -13.16 1.46
C HIS A 143 -0.92 -13.36 2.18
N MET A 144 -0.08 -12.34 2.17
CA MET A 144 1.21 -12.35 2.86
C MET A 144 1.00 -11.94 4.32
N VAL A 145 1.36 -12.83 5.24
CA VAL A 145 1.28 -12.57 6.68
C VAL A 145 2.67 -12.69 7.32
N PRO A 146 3.02 -11.83 8.28
CA PRO A 146 4.30 -11.92 8.96
C PRO A 146 4.30 -13.05 10.00
N ARG A 147 5.47 -13.60 10.29
CA ARG A 147 5.66 -14.51 11.43
C ARG A 147 5.70 -13.77 12.77
N GLN A 148 6.21 -12.55 12.74
CA GLN A 148 6.33 -11.65 13.89
C GLN A 148 5.91 -10.26 13.45
N MET A 149 5.42 -9.47 14.38
CA MET A 149 5.11 -8.07 14.11
C MET A 149 6.35 -7.19 14.28
N LEU A 150 6.35 -6.05 13.63
CA LEU A 150 7.45 -5.08 13.73
C LEU A 150 7.40 -4.40 15.10
N THR A 151 8.56 -4.34 15.76
CA THR A 151 8.79 -3.47 16.91
C THR A 151 9.41 -2.17 16.42
N THR A 152 8.72 -1.06 16.64
CA THR A 152 9.23 0.30 16.35
C THR A 152 10.33 0.68 17.33
N LEU A 153 11.12 1.69 16.98
CA LEU A 153 12.22 2.19 17.80
C LEU A 153 11.76 3.45 18.54
N PRO A 154 11.86 3.48 19.89
CA PRO A 154 11.31 4.56 20.71
C PRO A 154 11.74 5.97 20.30
N GLN A 155 13.00 6.14 19.87
CA GLN A 155 13.51 7.42 19.43
C GLN A 155 12.75 7.97 18.20
N TYR A 156 12.30 7.10 17.28
CA TYR A 156 11.53 7.49 16.10
C TYR A 156 10.05 7.65 16.42
N ASP A 157 9.53 6.87 17.37
CA ASP A 157 8.20 7.09 17.93
C ASP A 157 8.07 8.48 18.52
N ASP A 158 9.07 8.89 19.34
CA ASP A 158 9.15 10.24 19.92
C ASP A 158 9.27 11.33 18.84
N MET A 159 10.04 11.07 17.78
CA MET A 159 10.18 12.01 16.66
C MET A 159 8.85 12.22 15.94
N VAL A 160 8.12 11.15 15.70
CA VAL A 160 6.80 11.21 15.03
C VAL A 160 5.79 11.93 15.92
N MET A 161 5.74 11.64 17.23
CA MET A 161 4.85 12.32 18.17
C MET A 161 5.09 13.84 18.24
N LYS A 162 6.32 14.28 18.04
CA LYS A 162 6.68 15.71 18.03
C LYS A 162 6.32 16.42 16.71
N GLN A 163 5.90 15.69 15.68
CA GLN A 163 5.50 16.27 14.41
C GLN A 163 4.01 16.65 14.45
N ASP A 164 3.68 17.92 14.38
CA ASP A 164 2.29 18.43 14.31
C ASP A 164 1.51 17.92 13.07
N LYS A 165 2.20 17.24 12.16
CA LYS A 165 1.65 16.72 10.90
C LYS A 165 0.85 15.42 11.03
N LEU A 166 0.83 14.78 12.19
CA LEU A 166 -0.14 13.73 12.51
C LEU A 166 -1.51 14.33 12.86
N SER A 167 -1.78 15.53 12.38
CA SER A 167 -3.07 16.17 12.62
C SER A 167 -4.20 15.25 12.11
N SER A 168 -5.12 14.98 12.99
CA SER A 168 -6.38 14.30 12.70
C SER A 168 -7.29 15.10 11.74
N ASN A 169 -6.86 16.27 11.32
CA ASN A 169 -7.56 17.11 10.37
C ASN A 169 -7.41 16.54 8.97
N ASN A 170 -8.35 15.67 8.64
CA ASN A 170 -8.57 15.18 7.29
C ASN A 170 -9.16 16.33 6.46
N THR A 171 -8.31 17.28 6.05
CA THR A 171 -8.70 18.40 5.17
C THR A 171 -8.79 17.97 3.71
N ARG A 172 -8.78 16.68 3.41
CA ARG A 172 -9.11 16.19 2.07
C ARG A 172 -10.60 16.42 1.80
N PRO A 173 -10.95 16.94 0.62
CA PRO A 173 -12.34 17.09 0.22
C PRO A 173 -13.11 15.77 0.35
N GLU A 174 -14.35 15.83 0.81
CA GLU A 174 -15.21 14.65 1.02
C GLU A 174 -15.47 13.80 -0.24
N ASN A 175 -15.05 14.26 -1.40
CA ASN A 175 -15.16 13.58 -2.70
C ASN A 175 -14.02 12.58 -3.00
N ASN A 176 -13.19 12.23 -2.05
CA ASN A 176 -12.18 11.18 -2.24
C ASN A 176 -12.80 9.79 -2.07
N VAL A 177 -12.54 8.96 -3.04
CA VAL A 177 -12.99 7.59 -3.35
C VAL A 177 -12.97 6.56 -2.20
N VAL A 178 -12.53 6.92 -1.02
CA VAL A 178 -12.40 6.03 0.15
C VAL A 178 -13.76 5.58 0.73
N HIS A 179 -14.88 6.13 0.25
CA HIS A 179 -16.22 5.69 0.68
C HIS A 179 -16.63 4.29 0.23
N THR A 180 -15.88 3.66 -0.67
CA THR A 180 -16.35 2.46 -1.36
C THR A 180 -15.91 1.13 -0.77
N ILE A 181 -14.88 1.07 0.03
CA ILE A 181 -14.39 -0.22 0.55
C ILE A 181 -15.38 -0.83 1.58
N GLY A 182 -16.04 -0.01 2.39
CA GLY A 182 -17.02 -0.48 3.36
C GLY A 182 -18.33 -1.01 2.76
N GLN A 183 -18.67 -0.60 1.54
CA GLN A 183 -19.92 -1.02 0.88
C GLN A 183 -19.80 -2.35 0.14
N TYR A 184 -18.57 -2.79 -0.20
CA TYR A 184 -18.37 -4.03 -0.95
C TYR A 184 -18.16 -5.28 -0.08
N ILE A 185 -17.96 -5.14 1.22
CA ILE A 185 -17.69 -6.28 2.11
C ILE A 185 -18.96 -6.92 2.69
N GLY A 186 -20.14 -6.37 2.47
CA GLY A 186 -21.35 -6.88 3.12
C GLY A 186 -22.70 -6.76 2.43
N GLY A 187 -22.76 -6.35 1.18
CA GLY A 187 -24.04 -6.16 0.49
C GLY A 187 -24.17 -6.94 -0.81
N ALA A 188 -25.22 -7.73 -0.93
CA ALA A 188 -25.68 -8.21 -2.23
C ALA A 188 -25.98 -7.01 -3.13
N PRO A 189 -25.76 -7.09 -4.44
CA PRO A 189 -26.07 -6.01 -5.36
C PRO A 189 -27.56 -5.66 -5.24
N PRO A 190 -27.92 -4.37 -5.31
CA PRO A 190 -29.33 -3.97 -5.30
C PRO A 190 -30.05 -4.66 -6.46
N ALA A 191 -31.18 -5.28 -6.17
CA ALA A 191 -32.05 -5.86 -7.18
C ALA A 191 -32.45 -4.74 -8.17
N THR A 192 -32.24 -5.00 -9.44
CA THR A 192 -32.77 -4.16 -10.50
C THR A 192 -34.30 -4.17 -10.38
N SER A 193 -34.89 -3.05 -9.96
CA SER A 193 -36.30 -2.85 -10.08
C SER A 193 -36.64 -2.69 -11.56
N ASP A 194 -37.37 -3.64 -12.07
CA ASP A 194 -38.08 -3.52 -13.35
C ASP A 194 -38.91 -2.21 -13.35
N MET A 195 -38.58 -1.33 -14.26
CA MET A 195 -39.53 -0.30 -14.67
C MET A 195 -40.19 -0.79 -15.95
N HIS A 196 -41.36 -1.37 -15.75
CA HIS A 196 -42.43 -1.37 -16.73
C HIS A 196 -43.14 -0.03 -16.61
N GLU A 197 -43.12 0.79 -17.63
CA GLU A 197 -44.16 1.46 -18.39
C GLU A 197 -43.54 2.52 -19.30
#